data_49885f79e54fd905256196357b85f20d
#
_entry.id   49885f79e54fd905256196357b85f20d
#
_cell.length_a   1.000
_cell.length_b   1.000
_cell.length_c   1.000
_cell.angle_alpha   90.00
_cell.angle_beta   90.00
_cell.angle_gamma   90.00
#
_symmetry.space_group_name_H-M   'P 1'
#
loop_
_entity.id
_entity.type
_entity.pdbx_description
1 polymer ?
#
loop_
_entity_poly.entity_id
_entity_poly.type
_entity_poly.pdbx_seq_one_letter_code
_entity_poly.pdbx_strand_id
1 'polypeptide(L)'
;MKNLSMLLFIRLQHSNIAICLKRTLFCLLFGMGLMITTSQYGNEMPLSRKVPNNPLMTTYQCKDGRWIQLALIQYNKWFPKFCKVIEREDLINEARFNSITAVVDCVDELVAIVEKEMMKKELSEWSALLEEADLPFEKLQTVNDILDCEQAWANRYLFKTRYSNGNEGILVDTPVRFETMGIKEYMPAPKLGEHSAHILENMGYT
;
A
#
# COMPACT_ATOMS: atom_id res chain seq x y z
N MET A 1 -36.07 -4.87 -10.71
CA MET A 1 -34.76 -4.35 -11.16
C MET A 1 -33.71 -5.41 -10.77
N LYS A 2 -33.37 -6.31 -11.70
CA LYS A 2 -32.33 -7.33 -11.45
C LYS A 2 -30.97 -6.64 -11.53
N ASN A 3 -30.21 -6.73 -10.47
CA ASN A 3 -28.97 -6.03 -10.18
C ASN A 3 -27.98 -6.04 -11.37
N LEU A 4 -27.69 -4.87 -11.90
CA LEU A 4 -26.69 -4.63 -12.94
C LEU A 4 -25.30 -5.17 -12.52
N SER A 5 -25.00 -5.17 -11.22
CA SER A 5 -23.79 -5.73 -10.62
C SER A 5 -23.69 -7.26 -10.79
N MET A 6 -24.80 -7.97 -10.70
CA MET A 6 -24.85 -9.43 -10.86
C MET A 6 -24.67 -9.84 -12.32
N LEU A 7 -25.22 -9.06 -13.27
CA LEU A 7 -25.03 -9.25 -14.71
C LEU A 7 -23.59 -8.98 -15.16
N LEU A 8 -22.93 -7.97 -14.57
CA LEU A 8 -21.53 -7.69 -14.80
C LEU A 8 -20.64 -8.84 -14.28
N PHE A 9 -20.98 -9.39 -13.12
CA PHE A 9 -20.27 -10.51 -12.50
C PHE A 9 -20.38 -11.80 -13.34
N ILE A 10 -21.56 -12.09 -13.87
CA ILE A 10 -21.81 -13.27 -14.71
C ILE A 10 -21.12 -13.13 -16.08
N ARG A 11 -21.10 -11.93 -16.66
CA ARG A 11 -20.45 -11.68 -17.96
C ARG A 11 -18.93 -11.75 -17.90
N LEU A 12 -18.35 -11.38 -16.76
CA LEU A 12 -16.89 -11.51 -16.49
C LEU A 12 -16.45 -12.96 -16.25
N GLN A 13 -17.40 -13.88 -15.99
CA GLN A 13 -17.09 -15.29 -15.71
C GLN A 13 -16.71 -16.09 -16.96
N HIS A 14 -17.01 -15.59 -18.15
CA HIS A 14 -16.78 -16.27 -19.44
C HIS A 14 -15.57 -15.74 -20.23
N SER A 15 -14.83 -14.78 -19.69
CA SER A 15 -13.61 -14.30 -20.31
C SER A 15 -12.42 -14.43 -19.33
N ASN A 16 -11.30 -14.95 -19.81
CA ASN A 16 -10.05 -15.11 -19.05
C ASN A 16 -9.44 -13.76 -18.54
N ILE A 17 -10.04 -12.63 -18.91
CA ILE A 17 -9.75 -11.29 -18.38
C ILE A 17 -10.00 -11.18 -16.86
N ALA A 18 -10.73 -12.16 -16.33
CA ALA A 18 -11.41 -12.05 -15.04
C ALA A 18 -10.53 -12.30 -13.81
N ILE A 19 -9.38 -12.96 -13.90
CA ILE A 19 -8.71 -13.46 -12.68
C ILE A 19 -7.94 -12.36 -11.96
N CYS A 20 -7.23 -11.51 -12.66
CA CYS A 20 -6.46 -10.43 -12.04
C CYS A 20 -7.36 -9.28 -11.58
N LEU A 21 -8.32 -8.88 -12.41
CA LEU A 21 -9.31 -7.86 -12.07
C LEU A 21 -10.20 -8.31 -10.88
N LYS A 22 -10.55 -9.61 -10.82
CA LYS A 22 -11.30 -10.19 -9.70
C LYS A 22 -10.54 -10.09 -8.38
N ARG A 23 -9.24 -10.38 -8.35
CA ARG A 23 -8.44 -10.32 -7.11
C ARG A 23 -8.31 -8.91 -6.59
N THR A 24 -7.96 -7.95 -7.44
CA THR A 24 -7.82 -6.55 -7.05
C THR A 24 -9.15 -5.94 -6.62
N LEU A 25 -10.21 -6.18 -7.39
CA LEU A 25 -11.56 -5.71 -7.07
C LEU A 25 -12.09 -6.38 -5.79
N PHE A 26 -11.80 -7.67 -5.58
CA PHE A 26 -12.18 -8.40 -4.37
C PHE A 26 -11.49 -7.81 -3.14
N CYS A 27 -10.19 -7.55 -3.18
CA CYS A 27 -9.47 -6.93 -2.05
C CYS A 27 -10.00 -5.54 -1.73
N LEU A 28 -10.30 -4.73 -2.75
CA LEU A 28 -10.84 -3.38 -2.58
C LEU A 28 -12.26 -3.41 -2.01
N LEU A 29 -13.13 -4.26 -2.57
CA LEU A 29 -14.52 -4.44 -2.11
C LEU A 29 -14.58 -5.10 -0.74
N PHE A 30 -13.68 -6.04 -0.43
CA PHE A 30 -13.61 -6.66 0.89
C PHE A 30 -13.19 -5.66 1.96
N GLY A 31 -12.13 -4.87 1.70
CA GLY A 31 -11.69 -3.81 2.62
C GLY A 31 -12.77 -2.76 2.86
N MET A 32 -13.39 -2.24 1.80
CA MET A 32 -14.49 -1.28 1.92
C MET A 32 -15.72 -1.91 2.59
N GLY A 33 -16.05 -3.16 2.26
CA GLY A 33 -17.15 -3.88 2.88
C GLY A 33 -16.97 -4.05 4.38
N LEU A 34 -15.76 -4.38 4.82
CA LEU A 34 -15.43 -4.46 6.24
C LEU A 34 -15.59 -3.10 6.95
N MET A 35 -15.09 -2.02 6.35
CA MET A 35 -15.23 -0.66 6.89
C MET A 35 -16.71 -0.25 7.02
N ILE A 36 -17.51 -0.47 5.97
CA ILE A 36 -18.93 -0.15 5.97
C ILE A 36 -19.68 -1.01 7.02
N THR A 37 -19.33 -2.28 7.14
CA THR A 37 -19.98 -3.18 8.10
C THR A 37 -19.65 -2.77 9.53
N THR A 38 -18.39 -2.47 9.84
CA THR A 38 -17.98 -2.07 11.19
C THR A 38 -18.58 -0.72 11.61
N SER A 39 -18.70 0.23 10.67
CA SER A 39 -19.30 1.54 10.95
C SER A 39 -20.79 1.47 11.35
N GLN A 40 -21.52 0.48 10.84
CA GLN A 40 -22.93 0.26 11.20
C GLN A 40 -23.11 -0.16 12.67
N TYR A 41 -22.07 -0.68 13.31
CA TYR A 41 -22.07 -1.08 14.72
C TYR A 41 -21.40 -0.05 15.64
N GLY A 42 -21.27 1.20 15.18
CA GLY A 42 -20.74 2.30 15.99
C GLY A 42 -19.21 2.31 16.10
N ASN A 43 -18.50 1.44 15.37
CA ASN A 43 -17.05 1.50 15.28
C ASN A 43 -16.64 2.50 14.19
N GLU A 44 -16.49 3.75 14.58
CA GLU A 44 -15.93 4.75 13.69
C GLU A 44 -14.42 4.49 13.47
N MET A 45 -13.98 4.59 12.23
CA MET A 45 -12.55 4.56 11.94
C MET A 45 -11.90 5.83 12.51
N PRO A 46 -10.79 5.70 13.24
CA PRO A 46 -10.13 6.87 13.79
C PRO A 46 -9.68 7.83 12.69
N LEU A 47 -10.05 9.09 12.80
CA LEU A 47 -9.70 10.14 11.83
C LEU A 47 -8.25 10.66 12.02
N SER A 48 -7.58 10.24 13.07
CA SER A 48 -6.23 10.68 13.39
C SER A 48 -5.34 9.51 13.77
N ARG A 49 -4.13 9.48 13.18
CA ARG A 49 -3.10 8.50 13.56
C ARG A 49 -2.62 8.66 15.03
N LYS A 50 -2.91 9.80 15.66
CA LYS A 50 -2.54 10.07 17.06
C LYS A 50 -3.50 9.47 18.06
N VAL A 51 -4.69 9.10 17.61
CA VAL A 51 -5.73 8.45 18.45
C VAL A 51 -6.24 7.21 17.70
N PRO A 52 -5.39 6.23 17.42
CA PRO A 52 -5.82 4.99 16.76
C PRO A 52 -6.51 4.06 17.76
N ASN A 53 -7.33 3.14 17.24
CA ASN A 53 -7.93 2.08 18.08
C ASN A 53 -6.89 1.13 18.69
N ASN A 54 -5.74 1.00 18.02
CA ASN A 54 -4.60 0.24 18.49
C ASN A 54 -3.31 1.02 18.17
N PRO A 55 -2.56 1.49 19.18
CA PRO A 55 -1.33 2.25 18.98
C PRO A 55 -0.23 1.46 18.26
N LEU A 56 -0.32 0.14 18.23
CA LEU A 56 0.60 -0.73 17.46
C LEU A 56 0.11 -1.03 16.02
N MET A 57 -0.93 -0.32 15.57
CA MET A 57 -1.52 -0.42 14.23
C MET A 57 -1.59 0.95 13.54
N THR A 58 -0.60 1.81 13.77
CA THR A 58 -0.53 3.16 13.19
C THR A 58 0.86 3.45 12.64
N THR A 59 1.03 4.61 12.04
CA THR A 59 2.29 5.05 11.45
C THR A 59 3.07 5.93 12.40
N TYR A 60 4.38 5.75 12.40
CA TYR A 60 5.33 6.53 13.20
C TYR A 60 6.43 7.11 12.32
N GLN A 61 6.86 8.34 12.62
CA GLN A 61 7.97 8.98 11.94
C GLN A 61 9.29 8.61 12.62
N CYS A 62 10.30 8.29 11.81
CA CYS A 62 11.66 8.02 12.25
C CYS A 62 12.51 9.31 12.21
N LYS A 63 13.71 9.25 12.78
CA LYS A 63 14.65 10.38 12.88
C LYS A 63 14.99 11.02 11.53
N ASP A 64 15.09 10.20 10.48
CA ASP A 64 15.39 10.63 9.10
C ASP A 64 14.18 11.22 8.35
N GLY A 65 13.04 11.41 9.03
CA GLY A 65 11.80 11.89 8.45
C GLY A 65 11.00 10.84 7.67
N ARG A 66 11.53 9.63 7.52
CA ARG A 66 10.84 8.49 6.92
C ARG A 66 9.75 7.96 7.86
N TRP A 67 8.84 7.18 7.33
CA TRP A 67 7.71 6.65 8.07
C TRP A 67 7.71 5.13 8.07
N ILE A 68 7.27 4.55 9.19
CA ILE A 68 7.05 3.13 9.37
C ILE A 68 5.62 2.88 9.82
N GLN A 69 4.99 1.86 9.26
CA GLN A 69 3.68 1.36 9.68
C GLN A 69 3.90 0.14 10.56
N LEU A 70 3.47 0.19 11.81
CA LEU A 70 3.37 -1.00 12.64
C LEU A 70 2.10 -1.78 12.28
N ALA A 71 2.20 -3.11 12.24
CA ALA A 71 1.10 -4.01 11.88
C ALA A 71 0.85 -5.09 12.95
N LEU A 72 0.93 -4.69 14.23
CA LEU A 72 0.86 -5.57 15.40
C LEU A 72 -0.59 -5.70 15.89
N ILE A 73 -1.41 -6.45 15.17
CA ILE A 73 -2.87 -6.56 15.39
C ILE A 73 -3.21 -7.00 16.82
N GLN A 74 -2.50 -7.99 17.33
CA GLN A 74 -2.73 -8.53 18.69
C GLN A 74 -1.94 -7.74 19.72
N TYR A 75 -2.46 -6.59 20.15
CA TYR A 75 -1.80 -5.69 21.09
C TYR A 75 -1.16 -6.41 22.28
N ASN A 76 -1.96 -7.15 23.07
CA ASN A 76 -1.51 -7.79 24.29
C ASN A 76 -0.38 -8.80 24.07
N LYS A 77 -0.33 -9.44 22.90
CA LYS A 77 0.74 -10.37 22.52
C LYS A 77 2.04 -9.65 22.17
N TRP A 78 1.91 -8.57 21.38
CA TRP A 78 3.07 -7.92 20.77
C TRP A 78 3.62 -6.76 21.60
N PHE A 79 2.81 -6.12 22.44
CA PHE A 79 3.21 -4.96 23.21
C PHE A 79 4.45 -5.19 24.09
N PRO A 80 4.56 -6.31 24.89
CA PRO A 80 5.76 -6.54 25.68
C PRO A 80 7.04 -6.71 24.84
N LYS A 81 6.92 -7.34 23.68
CA LYS A 81 8.03 -7.54 22.76
C LYS A 81 8.44 -6.23 22.09
N PHE A 82 7.46 -5.42 21.67
CA PHE A 82 7.68 -4.10 21.11
C PHE A 82 8.33 -3.14 22.12
N CYS A 83 7.89 -3.14 23.37
CA CYS A 83 8.48 -2.32 24.42
C CYS A 83 9.98 -2.62 24.64
N LYS A 84 10.39 -3.88 24.52
CA LYS A 84 11.81 -4.23 24.56
C LYS A 84 12.60 -3.67 23.41
N VAL A 85 12.04 -3.71 22.19
CA VAL A 85 12.67 -3.17 20.98
C VAL A 85 12.87 -1.67 21.06
N ILE A 86 11.90 -0.93 21.61
CA ILE A 86 12.02 0.52 21.81
C ILE A 86 12.71 0.91 23.11
N GLU A 87 13.27 -0.05 23.85
CA GLU A 87 13.99 0.16 25.11
C GLU A 87 13.13 0.82 26.21
N ARG A 88 11.84 0.50 26.24
CA ARG A 88 10.85 1.01 27.19
C ARG A 88 10.12 -0.14 27.92
N GLU A 89 10.90 -0.99 28.57
CA GLU A 89 10.36 -2.12 29.33
C GLU A 89 9.52 -1.68 30.55
N ASP A 90 9.73 -0.43 31.01
CA ASP A 90 8.93 0.20 32.06
C ASP A 90 7.42 0.21 31.74
N LEU A 91 7.06 0.34 30.44
CA LEU A 91 5.67 0.38 30.00
C LEU A 91 4.95 -0.98 30.09
N ILE A 92 5.68 -2.09 30.12
CA ILE A 92 5.09 -3.43 30.08
C ILE A 92 4.18 -3.67 31.28
N ASN A 93 4.60 -3.22 32.45
CA ASN A 93 3.88 -3.44 33.71
C ASN A 93 3.02 -2.24 34.12
N GLU A 94 2.96 -1.20 33.30
CA GLU A 94 2.12 -0.05 33.58
C GLU A 94 0.64 -0.41 33.35
N ALA A 95 -0.18 -0.29 34.38
CA ALA A 95 -1.59 -0.72 34.36
C ALA A 95 -2.39 -0.06 33.24
N ARG A 96 -2.03 1.17 32.85
CA ARG A 96 -2.71 1.94 31.78
C ARG A 96 -2.41 1.43 30.37
N PHE A 97 -1.30 0.70 30.17
CA PHE A 97 -0.84 0.28 28.85
C PHE A 97 -0.76 -1.24 28.69
N ASN A 98 -0.95 -2.02 29.75
CA ASN A 98 -0.71 -3.47 29.75
C ASN A 98 -1.74 -4.30 28.94
N SER A 99 -2.82 -3.68 28.49
CA SER A 99 -3.83 -4.34 27.65
C SER A 99 -4.50 -3.37 26.68
N ILE A 100 -5.09 -3.91 25.61
CA ILE A 100 -5.81 -3.10 24.61
C ILE A 100 -7.01 -2.38 25.24
N THR A 101 -7.66 -2.98 26.21
CA THR A 101 -8.80 -2.36 26.93
C THR A 101 -8.36 -1.24 27.87
N ALA A 102 -7.20 -1.36 28.48
CA ALA A 102 -6.69 -0.34 29.38
C ALA A 102 -6.14 0.89 28.61
N VAL A 103 -5.58 0.69 27.43
CA VAL A 103 -4.98 1.77 26.64
C VAL A 103 -6.01 2.69 25.96
N VAL A 104 -7.25 2.26 25.81
CA VAL A 104 -8.30 3.03 25.10
C VAL A 104 -8.45 4.45 25.63
N ASP A 105 -8.41 4.63 26.96
CA ASP A 105 -8.61 5.93 27.61
C ASP A 105 -7.35 6.84 27.62
N CYS A 106 -6.19 6.30 27.19
CA CYS A 106 -4.90 7.00 27.20
C CYS A 106 -4.03 6.67 25.97
N VAL A 107 -4.68 6.37 24.85
CA VAL A 107 -4.02 5.97 23.62
C VAL A 107 -3.10 7.05 23.06
N ASP A 108 -3.48 8.31 23.16
CA ASP A 108 -2.71 9.48 22.75
C ASP A 108 -1.41 9.65 23.56
N GLU A 109 -1.44 9.36 24.86
CA GLU A 109 -0.24 9.35 25.71
C GLU A 109 0.75 8.28 25.23
N LEU A 110 0.28 7.05 25.02
CA LEU A 110 1.16 5.98 24.54
C LEU A 110 1.70 6.27 23.15
N VAL A 111 0.86 6.80 22.24
CA VAL A 111 1.32 7.22 20.91
C VAL A 111 2.41 8.28 21.01
N ALA A 112 2.23 9.29 21.88
CA ALA A 112 3.24 10.33 22.07
C ALA A 112 4.57 9.78 22.63
N ILE A 113 4.50 8.80 23.54
CA ILE A 113 5.70 8.11 24.05
C ILE A 113 6.39 7.36 22.91
N VAL A 114 5.65 6.57 22.14
CA VAL A 114 6.21 5.80 21.02
C VAL A 114 6.77 6.72 19.93
N GLU A 115 6.08 7.81 19.57
CA GLU A 115 6.60 8.83 18.64
C GLU A 115 7.98 9.34 19.06
N LYS A 116 8.13 9.66 20.34
CA LYS A 116 9.40 10.16 20.89
C LYS A 116 10.52 9.10 20.79
N GLU A 117 10.21 7.85 21.02
CA GLU A 117 11.18 6.77 20.90
C GLU A 117 11.55 6.53 19.42
N MET A 118 10.56 6.47 18.53
CA MET A 118 10.77 6.25 17.10
C MET A 118 11.63 7.35 16.44
N MET A 119 11.56 8.58 16.93
CA MET A 119 12.40 9.69 16.47
C MET A 119 13.88 9.57 16.87
N LYS A 120 14.29 8.59 17.67
CA LYS A 120 15.69 8.42 18.10
C LYS A 120 16.58 7.74 17.05
N LYS A 121 16.03 6.87 16.22
CA LYS A 121 16.76 6.07 15.23
C LYS A 121 16.20 6.27 13.82
N GLU A 122 16.98 5.98 12.80
CA GLU A 122 16.57 6.04 11.39
C GLU A 122 15.69 4.84 11.00
N LEU A 123 14.98 4.95 9.88
CA LEU A 123 14.11 3.89 9.37
C LEU A 123 14.88 2.56 9.17
N SER A 124 16.12 2.64 8.68
CA SER A 124 16.98 1.47 8.46
C SER A 124 17.29 0.73 9.76
N GLU A 125 17.61 1.47 10.82
CA GLU A 125 17.93 0.92 12.14
C GLU A 125 16.67 0.28 12.77
N TRP A 126 15.53 0.98 12.75
CA TRP A 126 14.27 0.43 13.23
C TRP A 126 13.85 -0.81 12.47
N SER A 127 14.05 -0.83 11.15
CA SER A 127 13.73 -2.00 10.33
C SER A 127 14.52 -3.22 10.76
N ALA A 128 15.83 -3.07 10.98
CA ALA A 128 16.69 -4.18 11.42
C ALA A 128 16.26 -4.71 12.81
N LEU A 129 15.97 -3.80 13.76
CA LEU A 129 15.55 -4.19 15.11
C LEU A 129 14.18 -4.89 15.12
N LEU A 130 13.23 -4.42 14.32
CA LEU A 130 11.90 -5.01 14.24
C LEU A 130 11.93 -6.37 13.51
N GLU A 131 12.77 -6.52 12.46
CA GLU A 131 13.00 -7.78 11.77
C GLU A 131 13.65 -8.81 12.71
N GLU A 132 14.71 -8.45 13.43
CA GLU A 132 15.37 -9.31 14.41
C GLU A 132 14.39 -9.76 15.51
N ALA A 133 13.51 -8.86 15.92
CA ALA A 133 12.46 -9.15 16.89
C ALA A 133 11.25 -9.87 16.27
N ASP A 134 11.24 -10.23 15.00
CA ASP A 134 10.08 -10.86 14.32
C ASP A 134 8.77 -10.11 14.61
N LEU A 135 8.78 -8.78 14.48
CA LEU A 135 7.62 -7.92 14.66
C LEU A 135 7.13 -7.44 13.29
N PRO A 136 5.86 -7.68 12.93
CA PRO A 136 5.28 -7.22 11.67
C PRO A 136 5.27 -5.68 11.54
N PHE A 137 5.89 -5.19 10.50
CA PHE A 137 5.90 -3.77 10.13
C PHE A 137 6.03 -3.62 8.61
N GLU A 138 5.82 -2.40 8.10
CA GLU A 138 6.08 -2.04 6.71
C GLU A 138 6.69 -0.64 6.63
N LYS A 139 7.65 -0.46 5.72
CA LYS A 139 8.24 0.85 5.41
C LYS A 139 7.30 1.61 4.51
N LEU A 140 6.92 2.83 4.86
CA LEU A 140 6.19 3.68 3.94
C LEU A 140 7.13 4.15 2.83
N GLN A 141 6.90 3.60 1.65
CA GLN A 141 7.69 3.94 0.47
C GLN A 141 7.28 5.31 -0.08
N THR A 142 8.26 6.06 -0.55
CA THR A 142 8.05 7.24 -1.38
C THR A 142 7.88 6.82 -2.84
N VAL A 143 7.42 7.74 -3.69
CA VAL A 143 7.31 7.48 -5.13
C VAL A 143 8.68 7.14 -5.74
N ASN A 144 9.75 7.76 -5.23
CA ASN A 144 11.11 7.48 -5.72
C ASN A 144 11.59 6.07 -5.34
N ASP A 145 11.23 5.57 -4.17
CA ASP A 145 11.62 4.21 -3.74
C ASP A 145 11.06 3.12 -4.67
N ILE A 146 9.94 3.41 -5.36
CA ILE A 146 9.33 2.47 -6.32
C ILE A 146 10.24 2.24 -7.53
N LEU A 147 11.04 3.24 -7.92
CA LEU A 147 11.97 3.13 -9.05
C LEU A 147 13.08 2.11 -8.77
N ASP A 148 13.45 1.93 -7.50
CA ASP A 148 14.47 0.99 -7.05
C ASP A 148 13.87 -0.31 -6.50
N CYS A 149 12.54 -0.47 -6.54
CA CYS A 149 11.85 -1.64 -6.02
C CYS A 149 12.00 -2.84 -6.96
N GLU A 150 12.80 -3.84 -6.57
CA GLU A 150 13.00 -5.07 -7.33
C GLU A 150 11.67 -5.80 -7.64
N GLN A 151 10.74 -5.81 -6.70
CA GLN A 151 9.42 -6.40 -6.86
C GLN A 151 8.60 -5.70 -7.96
N ALA A 152 8.68 -4.36 -8.04
CA ALA A 152 7.99 -3.59 -9.07
C ALA A 152 8.53 -3.92 -10.47
N TRP A 153 9.83 -4.05 -10.60
CA TRP A 153 10.48 -4.45 -11.85
C TRP A 153 10.21 -5.91 -12.20
N ALA A 154 10.35 -6.84 -11.26
CA ALA A 154 10.09 -8.27 -11.45
C ALA A 154 8.64 -8.54 -11.88
N ASN A 155 7.70 -7.80 -11.32
CA ASN A 155 6.29 -7.86 -11.69
C ASN A 155 5.95 -7.04 -12.94
N ARG A 156 6.92 -6.34 -13.53
CA ARG A 156 6.72 -5.51 -14.71
C ARG A 156 5.66 -4.42 -14.49
N TYR A 157 5.64 -3.83 -13.30
CA TYR A 157 4.84 -2.63 -13.06
C TYR A 157 5.51 -1.38 -13.64
N LEU A 158 6.82 -1.46 -13.85
CA LEU A 158 7.63 -0.42 -14.46
C LEU A 158 8.30 -0.98 -15.73
N PHE A 159 8.47 -0.13 -16.72
CA PHE A 159 9.24 -0.43 -17.93
C PHE A 159 10.05 0.77 -18.39
N LYS A 160 11.19 0.49 -19.02
CA LYS A 160 12.01 1.52 -19.64
C LYS A 160 11.48 1.80 -21.05
N THR A 161 11.42 3.08 -21.42
CA THR A 161 11.05 3.52 -22.76
C THR A 161 12.05 4.56 -23.26
N ARG A 162 12.16 4.67 -24.58
CA ARG A 162 12.93 5.73 -25.23
C ARG A 162 11.95 6.67 -25.91
N TYR A 163 12.03 7.93 -25.58
CA TYR A 163 11.21 8.96 -26.21
C TYR A 163 11.71 9.33 -27.60
N SER A 164 10.86 9.96 -28.42
CA SER A 164 11.21 10.39 -29.78
C SER A 164 12.36 11.41 -29.83
N ASN A 165 12.67 12.09 -28.72
CA ASN A 165 13.82 13.00 -28.59
C ASN A 165 15.12 12.25 -28.23
N GLY A 166 15.10 10.94 -28.11
CA GLY A 166 16.25 10.10 -27.76
C GLY A 166 16.49 9.91 -26.26
N ASN A 167 15.76 10.62 -25.40
CA ASN A 167 15.87 10.44 -23.95
C ASN A 167 15.25 9.11 -23.51
N GLU A 168 15.79 8.54 -22.45
CA GLU A 168 15.21 7.37 -21.80
C GLU A 168 14.38 7.80 -20.60
N GLY A 169 13.32 7.06 -20.31
CA GLY A 169 12.46 7.27 -19.15
C GLY A 169 11.90 5.95 -18.63
N ILE A 170 11.36 6.01 -17.44
CA ILE A 170 10.63 4.92 -16.79
C ILE A 170 9.16 5.28 -16.77
N LEU A 171 8.33 4.38 -17.23
CA LEU A 171 6.88 4.53 -17.22
C LEU A 171 6.25 3.39 -16.42
N VAL A 172 5.04 3.65 -15.93
CA VAL A 172 4.21 2.64 -15.28
C VAL A 172 3.47 1.85 -16.34
N ASP A 173 3.51 0.53 -16.22
CA ASP A 173 2.77 -0.37 -17.10
C ASP A 173 1.28 -0.41 -16.75
N THR A 174 0.47 -0.91 -17.68
CA THR A 174 -0.95 -1.10 -17.42
C THR A 174 -1.17 -2.12 -16.29
N PRO A 175 -2.06 -1.85 -15.33
CA PRO A 175 -2.37 -2.80 -14.26
C PRO A 175 -3.16 -4.01 -14.76
N VAL A 176 -3.65 -3.98 -16.01
CA VAL A 176 -4.43 -5.05 -16.63
C VAL A 176 -3.54 -5.88 -17.53
N ARG A 177 -3.44 -7.18 -17.25
CA ARG A 177 -2.75 -8.16 -18.08
C ARG A 177 -3.76 -9.10 -18.71
N PHE A 178 -3.57 -9.37 -19.99
CA PHE A 178 -4.37 -10.33 -20.74
C PHE A 178 -3.55 -11.60 -20.96
N GLU A 179 -4.06 -12.73 -20.54
CA GLU A 179 -3.38 -14.03 -20.62
C GLU A 179 -3.10 -14.46 -22.05
N THR A 180 -3.97 -14.05 -22.97
CA THR A 180 -3.90 -14.37 -24.41
C THR A 180 -3.18 -13.34 -25.25
N MET A 181 -2.88 -12.17 -24.69
CA MET A 181 -2.13 -11.12 -25.39
C MET A 181 -0.69 -11.14 -24.86
N GLY A 182 0.25 -11.39 -25.75
CA GLY A 182 1.67 -11.25 -25.45
C GLY A 182 2.00 -9.85 -24.93
N ILE A 183 3.19 -9.71 -24.34
CA ILE A 183 3.67 -8.43 -23.85
C ILE A 183 3.79 -7.48 -25.03
N LYS A 184 3.03 -6.40 -25.00
CA LYS A 184 3.09 -5.37 -26.03
C LYS A 184 4.31 -4.50 -25.76
N GLU A 185 5.18 -4.36 -26.74
CA GLU A 185 6.20 -3.34 -26.70
C GLU A 185 5.54 -1.97 -26.85
N TYR A 186 5.82 -1.09 -25.93
CA TYR A 186 5.34 0.27 -25.99
C TYR A 186 6.21 1.09 -26.94
N MET A 187 5.62 1.58 -28.00
CA MET A 187 6.28 2.53 -28.87
C MET A 187 6.22 3.94 -28.30
N PRO A 188 7.23 4.76 -28.52
CA PRO A 188 7.20 6.16 -28.11
C PRO A 188 6.04 6.89 -28.78
N ALA A 189 5.56 7.94 -28.13
CA ALA A 189 4.54 8.79 -28.74
C ALA A 189 5.06 9.39 -30.05
N PRO A 190 4.27 9.36 -31.14
CA PRO A 190 4.68 9.90 -32.43
C PRO A 190 4.85 11.42 -32.37
N LYS A 191 5.69 11.95 -33.23
CA LYS A 191 5.79 13.40 -33.45
C LYS A 191 4.50 13.92 -34.09
N LEU A 192 4.26 15.22 -33.94
CA LEU A 192 3.10 15.85 -34.54
C LEU A 192 3.11 15.62 -36.07
N GLY A 193 2.07 15.00 -36.60
CA GLY A 193 1.92 14.72 -38.02
C GLY A 193 2.66 13.48 -38.53
N GLU A 194 3.44 12.78 -37.73
CA GLU A 194 4.28 11.65 -38.14
C GLU A 194 3.51 10.55 -38.89
N HIS A 195 2.28 10.28 -38.48
CA HIS A 195 1.45 9.24 -39.10
C HIS A 195 0.39 9.78 -40.06
N SER A 196 0.31 11.10 -40.28
CA SER A 196 -0.79 11.74 -41.04
C SER A 196 -0.87 11.24 -42.47
N ALA A 197 0.25 11.19 -43.17
CA ALA A 197 0.30 10.71 -44.56
C ALA A 197 -0.17 9.25 -44.65
N HIS A 198 0.39 8.39 -43.80
CA HIS A 198 0.03 6.96 -43.78
C HIS A 198 -1.44 6.71 -43.44
N ILE A 199 -2.01 7.49 -42.53
CA ILE A 199 -3.45 7.40 -42.20
C ILE A 199 -4.30 7.82 -43.41
N LEU A 200 -3.95 8.93 -44.05
CA LEU A 200 -4.68 9.41 -45.22
C LEU A 200 -4.61 8.42 -46.40
N GLU A 201 -3.42 7.87 -46.69
CA GLU A 201 -3.25 6.85 -47.70
C GLU A 201 -4.11 5.60 -47.43
N ASN A 202 -4.14 5.12 -46.19
CA ASN A 202 -4.99 4.00 -45.79
C ASN A 202 -6.49 4.30 -45.92
N MET A 203 -6.87 5.55 -45.87
CA MET A 203 -8.27 6.03 -46.12
C MET A 203 -8.56 6.26 -47.58
N GLY A 204 -7.58 6.05 -48.50
CA GLY A 204 -7.77 6.23 -49.95
C GLY A 204 -7.55 7.67 -50.47
N TYR A 205 -6.97 8.51 -49.66
CA TYR A 205 -6.56 9.86 -50.11
C TYR A 205 -5.16 9.77 -50.71
N THR A 206 -4.97 10.38 -51.88
CA THR A 206 -3.65 10.45 -52.60
C THR A 206 -3.12 11.88 -52.55
#